data_ffc9dfff03b1d6aaabb2826e407e12aa
#
_entry.id   ffc9dfff03b1d6aaabb2826e407e12aa
#
_cell.length_a   1.000
_cell.length_b   1.000
_cell.length_c   1.000
_cell.angle_alpha   90.00
_cell.angle_beta   90.00
_cell.angle_gamma   90.00
#
_symmetry.space_group_name_H-M   'P 1'
#
loop_
_entity.id
_entity.type
_entity.pdbx_description
1 polymer ?
#
loop_
_entity_poly.entity_id
_entity_poly.type
_entity_poly.pdbx_seq_one_letter_code
_entity_poly.pdbx_strand_id
1 'polypeptide(L)'
;CTETLYFNMKQWCLTQXKRIAKLRSVXLPDCVEIRILSIISDKTGFAVLKISYSRGTIXTVSEGRLVYMIKREIYMSRIRPFIGNELIKVLTGIRRSGKSVMLSLIQEELAQNGVQPEQFISLNFENMSNAHLCTAVALHDEILRRTKEISGKVYLFFDEIQEVADWEKCINSFRVELDCDIYITGSNAKLLSGELATYLAGRYVEFVIYPFSFREFMELYHTVYEGADERQCFTKYLTLGGMPYLSNLRYDDAASRQYLRDLFNSVELKDIIKRNNIRDVDMLERIIAYITSNIGTTFSSTAISKYLKSEGRSVSPETVLNYIKACTDAFLFYQVKRQDLQGKKILTVNEKYYVADHGVREAVYGGNMKDINLVLENVVYMELLRRGYSVTVGKVSDKEIDFVCEDHGKKLYVQVSYLLASEETIQREFGAFAGVRDNFPKYVVTMDELDMSRDGIKHRNIRDFLLAEEWNXNVLLSPEDMQKFFQCREXKNNGAXHNKYYDMSVFNRCIETGNVLLILECWQDVHPALVSIPVKWEYSSPYGLLYALNPPDDVMQFENNGA
;
A
#
# COMPACT_ATOMS: atom_id res chain seq x y z
N CYS A 1 -40.81 -11.81 -23.94
CA CYS A 1 -39.48 -12.26 -23.48
C CYS A 1 -38.80 -11.26 -22.52
N THR A 2 -38.83 -9.96 -22.79
CA THR A 2 -38.22 -8.93 -21.93
C THR A 2 -38.90 -8.78 -20.56
N GLU A 3 -40.23 -8.83 -20.51
CA GLU A 3 -40.98 -8.70 -19.24
C GLU A 3 -40.80 -9.91 -18.32
N THR A 4 -40.71 -11.10 -18.88
CA THR A 4 -40.48 -12.33 -18.11
C THR A 4 -39.07 -12.39 -17.53
N LEU A 5 -38.08 -11.91 -18.28
CA LEU A 5 -36.68 -11.75 -17.83
C LEU A 5 -36.61 -10.73 -16.70
N TYR A 6 -37.30 -9.60 -16.83
CA TYR A 6 -37.33 -8.54 -15.82
C TYR A 6 -38.01 -9.02 -14.53
N PHE A 7 -39.09 -9.79 -14.64
CA PHE A 7 -39.82 -10.37 -13.50
C PHE A 7 -38.96 -11.41 -12.77
N ASN A 8 -38.30 -12.30 -13.50
CA ASN A 8 -37.41 -13.31 -12.94
C ASN A 8 -36.18 -12.66 -12.27
N MET A 9 -35.66 -11.61 -12.85
CA MET A 9 -34.55 -10.83 -12.30
C MET A 9 -34.96 -10.14 -11.00
N LYS A 10 -36.16 -9.56 -10.96
CA LYS A 10 -36.71 -8.91 -9.75
C LYS A 10 -36.91 -9.91 -8.61
N GLN A 11 -37.41 -11.12 -8.95
CA GLN A 11 -37.57 -12.24 -8.01
C GLN A 11 -36.22 -12.75 -7.50
N TRP A 12 -35.23 -12.85 -8.37
CA TRP A 12 -33.88 -13.28 -8.01
C TRP A 12 -33.22 -12.25 -7.06
N CYS A 13 -33.30 -10.96 -7.39
CA CYS A 13 -32.79 -9.86 -6.54
C CYS A 13 -33.49 -9.87 -5.17
N LEU A 14 -34.77 -10.07 -5.11
CA LEU A 14 -35.56 -10.20 -3.88
C LEU A 14 -35.13 -11.44 -3.05
N THR A 15 -34.77 -12.53 -3.72
CA THR A 15 -34.31 -13.75 -3.07
C THR A 15 -32.89 -13.54 -2.47
N GLN A 16 -32.05 -12.88 -3.20
CA GLN A 16 -30.73 -12.49 -2.64
C GLN A 16 -30.84 -11.49 -1.49
N UNK A 17 -31.63 -10.69 -1.65
CA UNK A 17 -31.85 -9.87 -0.72
C UNK A 17 -32.29 -10.45 0.47
N LYS A 18 -33.23 -11.34 0.50
CA LYS A 18 -33.68 -12.10 1.66
C LYS A 18 -32.58 -12.98 2.26
N ARG A 19 -31.71 -13.54 1.44
CA ARG A 19 -30.50 -14.26 1.89
C ARG A 19 -29.55 -13.34 2.66
N ILE A 20 -29.33 -12.14 2.16
CA ILE A 20 -28.48 -11.12 2.80
C ILE A 20 -29.11 -10.64 4.13
N ALA A 21 -30.42 -10.45 4.15
CA ALA A 21 -31.17 -10.11 5.36
C ALA A 21 -31.10 -11.24 6.41
N LYS A 22 -31.08 -12.48 5.95
CA LYS A 22 -30.92 -13.65 6.82
C LYS A 22 -29.49 -13.80 7.35
N LEU A 23 -28.49 -13.41 6.57
CA LEU A 23 -27.10 -13.32 7.03
C LEU A 23 -26.94 -12.20 8.09
N ARG A 24 -27.74 -11.12 8.00
CA ARG A 24 -27.77 -10.03 9.00
C ARG A 24 -28.28 -10.49 10.38
N SER A 25 -29.17 -11.49 10.42
CA SER A 25 -29.74 -11.99 11.69
C SER A 25 -28.86 -13.03 12.40
N VAL A 26 -27.88 -13.53 11.78
CA VAL A 26 -27.05 -14.63 12.30
C VAL A 26 -25.62 -14.20 12.65
N UNK A 27 -25.34 -13.06 12.16
CA UNK A 27 -24.08 -12.93 12.41
C UNK A 27 -23.58 -11.68 12.71
N LEU A 28 -24.01 -10.86 12.89
CA LEU A 28 -23.18 -9.68 13.20
C LEU A 28 -23.91 -8.81 14.23
N PRO A 29 -23.43 -8.79 15.47
CA PRO A 29 -23.83 -7.72 16.36
C PRO A 29 -23.07 -6.45 15.98
N ASP A 30 -23.80 -5.37 15.84
CA ASP A 30 -23.39 -3.97 15.81
C ASP A 30 -22.55 -3.45 14.63
N CYS A 31 -23.18 -2.50 13.92
CA CYS A 31 -22.56 -1.48 13.08
C CYS A 31 -22.02 -1.85 11.68
N VAL A 32 -22.78 -2.64 10.90
CA VAL A 32 -22.50 -2.71 9.45
C VAL A 32 -23.64 -2.03 8.69
N GLU A 33 -23.40 -0.85 8.17
CA GLU A 33 -24.29 -0.18 7.25
C GLU A 33 -24.15 -0.81 5.87
N ILE A 34 -25.17 -1.56 5.45
CA ILE A 34 -25.21 -2.17 4.12
C ILE A 34 -25.91 -1.18 3.18
N ARG A 35 -25.19 -0.66 2.21
CA ARG A 35 -25.76 0.18 1.15
C ARG A 35 -25.77 -0.60 -0.16
N ILE A 36 -26.93 -0.75 -0.77
CA ILE A 36 -27.04 -1.25 -2.14
C ILE A 36 -26.70 -0.08 -3.07
N LEU A 37 -25.53 -0.15 -3.70
CA LEU A 37 -25.02 0.94 -4.53
C LEU A 37 -25.68 0.99 -5.90
N SER A 38 -25.89 -0.16 -6.56
CA SER A 38 -26.53 -0.18 -7.87
C SER A 38 -26.91 -1.59 -8.30
N ILE A 39 -27.90 -1.67 -9.15
CA ILE A 39 -28.20 -2.87 -9.95
C ILE A 39 -27.91 -2.46 -11.40
N ILE A 40 -26.81 -2.91 -11.95
CA ILE A 40 -26.44 -2.61 -13.33
C ILE A 40 -26.79 -3.83 -14.19
N SER A 41 -27.64 -3.61 -15.18
CA SER A 41 -27.90 -4.60 -16.23
C SER A 41 -27.02 -4.27 -17.42
N ASP A 42 -26.09 -5.15 -17.75
CA ASP A 42 -25.33 -4.97 -18.98
C ASP A 42 -26.13 -5.47 -20.19
N LYS A 43 -25.62 -5.20 -21.41
CA LYS A 43 -26.26 -5.58 -22.67
C LYS A 43 -26.34 -7.11 -22.87
N THR A 44 -25.68 -7.89 -22.00
CA THR A 44 -25.70 -9.37 -22.06
C THR A 44 -26.77 -9.98 -21.14
N GLY A 45 -27.53 -9.14 -20.40
CA GLY A 45 -28.64 -9.57 -19.54
C GLY A 45 -28.24 -10.05 -18.16
N PHE A 46 -27.01 -9.87 -17.74
CA PHE A 46 -26.58 -10.21 -16.37
C PHE A 46 -26.78 -9.04 -15.41
N ALA A 47 -27.40 -9.32 -14.27
CA ALA A 47 -27.56 -8.32 -13.21
C ALA A 47 -26.38 -8.39 -12.25
N VAL A 48 -25.69 -7.29 -12.10
CA VAL A 48 -24.60 -7.15 -11.12
C VAL A 48 -25.16 -6.39 -9.92
N LEU A 49 -25.21 -7.05 -8.77
CA LEU A 49 -25.61 -6.43 -7.50
C LEU A 49 -24.35 -5.99 -6.75
N LYS A 50 -24.19 -4.70 -6.57
CA LYS A 50 -23.09 -4.14 -5.80
C LYS A 50 -23.55 -3.78 -4.39
N ILE A 51 -22.80 -4.25 -3.40
CA ILE A 51 -23.07 -4.03 -1.98
C ILE A 51 -21.79 -3.44 -1.36
N SER A 52 -21.91 -2.28 -0.70
CA SER A 52 -20.81 -1.69 0.05
C SER A 52 -20.96 -2.00 1.54
N TYR A 53 -19.85 -2.34 2.18
CA TYR A 53 -19.76 -2.51 3.63
C TYR A 53 -19.01 -1.32 4.23
N SER A 54 -19.29 -1.00 5.49
CA SER A 54 -18.69 0.14 6.19
C SER A 54 -17.17 0.08 6.34
N ARG A 55 -16.54 -1.08 6.09
CA ARG A 55 -15.09 -1.29 6.21
C ARG A 55 -14.32 -1.21 4.87
N GLY A 56 -14.89 -0.62 3.83
CA GLY A 56 -14.15 -0.41 2.58
C GLY A 56 -14.15 -1.56 1.58
N THR A 57 -14.85 -2.67 1.85
CA THR A 57 -14.97 -3.81 0.92
C THR A 57 -16.25 -3.68 0.08
N ILE A 58 -16.16 -4.00 -1.19
CA ILE A 58 -17.30 -3.99 -2.13
C ILE A 58 -17.62 -5.42 -2.61
N UNK A 59 -18.61 -5.88 -2.61
CA UNK A 59 -18.97 -6.97 -2.96
C UNK A 59 -19.64 -6.85 -4.14
N THR A 60 -19.31 -7.37 -4.99
CA THR A 60 -19.97 -7.46 -6.29
C THR A 60 -20.47 -8.89 -6.53
N VAL A 61 -21.70 -9.03 -6.97
CA VAL A 61 -22.24 -10.34 -7.36
C VAL A 61 -22.15 -10.43 -8.89
N SER A 62 -21.25 -11.25 -9.39
CA SER A 62 -21.10 -11.52 -10.82
C SER A 62 -21.30 -13.01 -11.07
N GLU A 63 -22.16 -13.37 -12.00
CA GLU A 63 -22.48 -14.77 -12.35
C GLU A 63 -22.86 -15.64 -11.13
N GLY A 64 -23.54 -15.05 -10.13
CA GLY A 64 -23.95 -15.76 -8.92
C GLY A 64 -22.82 -15.99 -7.91
N ARG A 65 -21.63 -15.45 -8.15
CA ARG A 65 -20.50 -15.51 -7.22
C ARG A 65 -20.29 -14.15 -6.57
N LEU A 66 -20.00 -14.16 -5.27
CA LEU A 66 -19.60 -12.98 -4.52
C LEU A 66 -18.11 -12.72 -4.81
N VAL A 67 -17.82 -11.58 -5.40
CA VAL A 67 -16.46 -11.11 -5.62
C VAL A 67 -16.24 -9.94 -4.67
N TYR A 68 -15.27 -10.08 -3.80
CA TYR A 68 -14.91 -9.04 -2.85
C TYR A 68 -13.80 -8.17 -3.45
N MET A 69 -14.00 -6.86 -3.43
CA MET A 69 -13.00 -5.89 -3.88
C MET A 69 -12.68 -4.94 -2.74
N ILE A 70 -11.42 -4.59 -2.58
CA ILE A 70 -10.95 -3.59 -1.63
C ILE A 70 -10.92 -2.23 -2.35
N LYS A 71 -11.34 -1.18 -1.67
CA LYS A 71 -11.31 0.20 -2.21
C LYS A 71 -9.89 0.72 -2.46
N ARG A 72 -8.88 0.13 -1.85
CA ARG A 72 -7.47 0.53 -2.01
C ARG A 72 -7.29 2.04 -1.73
N GLU A 73 -7.80 2.49 -0.60
CA GLU A 73 -7.90 3.91 -0.25
C GLU A 73 -6.55 4.64 -0.29
N ILE A 74 -5.46 3.93 0.02
CA ILE A 74 -4.10 4.49 -0.05
C ILE A 74 -3.75 5.03 -1.46
N TYR A 75 -4.32 4.42 -2.51
CA TYR A 75 -4.14 4.90 -3.89
C TYR A 75 -5.23 5.90 -4.27
N MET A 76 -6.48 5.61 -3.91
CA MET A 76 -7.61 6.50 -4.24
C MET A 76 -7.40 7.90 -3.67
N SER A 77 -6.93 8.00 -2.42
CA SER A 77 -6.66 9.30 -1.79
C SER A 77 -5.60 10.12 -2.55
N ARG A 78 -4.62 9.45 -3.16
CA ARG A 78 -3.58 10.12 -3.97
C ARG A 78 -4.05 10.47 -5.37
N ILE A 79 -4.96 9.68 -5.94
CA ILE A 79 -5.49 9.89 -7.30
C ILE A 79 -6.51 11.03 -7.30
N ARG A 80 -7.36 11.14 -6.25
CA ARG A 80 -8.45 12.13 -6.17
C ARG A 80 -8.05 13.58 -6.50
N PRO A 81 -6.92 14.12 -6.00
CA PRO A 81 -6.54 15.50 -6.35
C PRO A 81 -6.28 15.72 -7.85
N PHE A 82 -6.12 14.65 -8.61
CA PHE A 82 -5.83 14.72 -10.05
C PHE A 82 -7.06 14.41 -10.91
N ILE A 83 -8.18 14.01 -10.31
CA ILE A 83 -9.42 13.73 -11.03
C ILE A 83 -9.95 15.04 -11.64
N GLY A 84 -10.33 14.99 -12.92
CA GLY A 84 -10.92 16.11 -13.63
C GLY A 84 -9.91 17.13 -14.17
N ASN A 85 -8.62 16.98 -13.89
CA ASN A 85 -7.59 17.88 -14.43
C ASN A 85 -6.98 17.35 -15.75
N GLU A 86 -6.15 18.17 -16.39
CA GLU A 86 -5.57 17.86 -17.71
C GLU A 86 -4.40 16.85 -17.68
N LEU A 87 -3.91 16.47 -16.50
CA LEU A 87 -2.80 15.53 -16.40
C LEU A 87 -3.28 14.10 -16.68
N ILE A 88 -2.52 13.37 -17.45
CA ILE A 88 -2.76 11.93 -17.72
C ILE A 88 -2.42 11.15 -16.45
N LYS A 89 -3.35 10.33 -15.95
CA LYS A 89 -3.13 9.45 -14.79
C LYS A 89 -2.62 8.11 -15.31
N VAL A 90 -1.37 7.81 -14.99
CA VAL A 90 -0.69 6.59 -15.45
C VAL A 90 -0.56 5.62 -14.28
N LEU A 91 -1.23 4.47 -14.36
CA LEU A 91 -1.18 3.42 -13.36
C LEU A 91 -0.22 2.33 -13.84
N THR A 92 0.94 2.24 -13.20
CA THR A 92 1.98 1.25 -13.52
C THR A 92 2.08 0.19 -12.40
N GLY A 93 2.95 -0.80 -12.60
CA GLY A 93 3.20 -1.83 -11.60
C GLY A 93 3.17 -3.24 -12.19
N ILE A 94 3.64 -4.20 -11.41
CA ILE A 94 3.77 -5.59 -11.84
C ILE A 94 2.43 -6.15 -12.40
N ARG A 95 2.53 -7.07 -13.34
CA ARG A 95 1.36 -7.79 -13.89
C ARG A 95 0.51 -8.38 -12.75
N ARG A 96 -0.82 -8.22 -12.84
CA ARG A 96 -1.81 -8.73 -11.87
C ARG A 96 -1.81 -8.05 -10.48
N SER A 97 -1.15 -6.89 -10.32
CA SER A 97 -1.20 -6.11 -9.07
C SER A 97 -2.54 -5.40 -8.81
N GLY A 98 -3.47 -5.42 -9.79
CA GLY A 98 -4.80 -4.83 -9.65
C GLY A 98 -4.98 -3.50 -10.38
N LYS A 99 -4.14 -3.16 -11.36
CA LYS A 99 -4.24 -1.90 -12.14
C LYS A 99 -5.62 -1.73 -12.80
N SER A 100 -6.11 -2.77 -13.49
CA SER A 100 -7.42 -2.75 -14.14
C SER A 100 -8.56 -2.56 -13.14
N VAL A 101 -8.43 -3.16 -11.95
CA VAL A 101 -9.40 -2.99 -10.86
C VAL A 101 -9.37 -1.54 -10.35
N MET A 102 -8.18 -0.91 -10.28
CA MET A 102 -8.08 0.52 -9.91
C MET A 102 -8.83 1.40 -10.91
N LEU A 103 -8.75 1.12 -12.23
CA LEU A 103 -9.54 1.86 -13.23
C LEU A 103 -11.05 1.74 -12.91
N SER A 104 -11.51 0.53 -12.57
CA SER A 104 -12.92 0.30 -12.22
C SER A 104 -13.33 1.04 -10.94
N LEU A 105 -12.44 1.10 -9.93
CA LEU A 105 -12.70 1.84 -8.68
C LEU A 105 -12.81 3.35 -8.95
N ILE A 106 -11.95 3.89 -9.82
CA ILE A 106 -12.00 5.30 -10.22
C ILE A 106 -13.31 5.60 -10.94
N GLN A 107 -13.71 4.75 -11.90
CA GLN A 107 -14.98 4.89 -12.62
C GLN A 107 -16.17 4.86 -11.66
N GLU A 108 -16.14 3.95 -10.70
CA GLU A 108 -17.19 3.83 -9.69
C GLU A 108 -17.30 5.11 -8.84
N GLU A 109 -16.18 5.66 -8.40
CA GLU A 109 -16.16 6.90 -7.62
C GLU A 109 -16.67 8.08 -8.46
N LEU A 110 -16.28 8.18 -9.73
CA LEU A 110 -16.76 9.21 -10.67
C LEU A 110 -18.29 9.09 -10.87
N ALA A 111 -18.80 7.87 -11.06
CA ALA A 111 -20.23 7.62 -11.21
C ALA A 111 -21.00 8.03 -9.94
N GLN A 112 -20.46 7.75 -8.75
CA GLN A 112 -21.04 8.18 -7.47
C GLN A 112 -21.06 9.71 -7.35
N ASN A 113 -20.10 10.38 -7.99
CA ASN A 113 -20.02 11.85 -8.03
C ASN A 113 -20.84 12.47 -9.18
N GLY A 114 -21.68 11.68 -9.87
CA GLY A 114 -22.67 12.17 -10.83
C GLY A 114 -22.24 12.13 -12.30
N VAL A 115 -21.08 11.54 -12.63
CA VAL A 115 -20.64 11.36 -14.02
C VAL A 115 -21.56 10.32 -14.68
N GLN A 116 -22.10 10.65 -15.85
CA GLN A 116 -23.07 9.79 -16.54
C GLN A 116 -22.36 8.64 -17.28
N PRO A 117 -23.02 7.47 -17.41
CA PRO A 117 -22.41 6.29 -18.05
C PRO A 117 -21.88 6.57 -19.48
N GLU A 118 -22.53 7.44 -20.22
CA GLU A 118 -22.18 7.79 -21.60
C GLU A 118 -20.82 8.53 -21.68
N GLN A 119 -20.42 9.20 -20.59
CA GLN A 119 -19.17 9.96 -20.53
C GLN A 119 -17.95 9.04 -20.32
N PHE A 120 -18.15 7.75 -20.02
CA PHE A 120 -17.07 6.78 -19.83
C PHE A 120 -16.77 6.03 -21.12
N ILE A 121 -15.51 6.08 -21.58
CA ILE A 121 -15.00 5.24 -22.66
C ILE A 121 -13.87 4.38 -22.09
N SER A 122 -14.11 3.09 -21.97
CA SER A 122 -13.16 2.11 -21.44
C SER A 122 -12.79 1.10 -22.49
N LEU A 123 -11.48 0.94 -22.73
CA LEU A 123 -10.93 -0.01 -23.70
C LEU A 123 -9.78 -0.78 -23.04
N ASN A 124 -9.83 -2.11 -23.14
CA ASN A 124 -8.75 -2.99 -22.73
C ASN A 124 -8.11 -3.59 -24.00
N PHE A 125 -6.83 -3.31 -24.20
CA PHE A 125 -6.12 -3.69 -25.46
C PHE A 125 -5.57 -5.13 -25.43
N GLU A 126 -5.68 -5.86 -24.31
CA GLU A 126 -5.48 -7.31 -24.32
C GLU A 126 -6.72 -8.06 -24.85
N ASN A 127 -7.87 -7.39 -24.97
CA ASN A 127 -9.10 -8.00 -25.46
C ASN A 127 -9.11 -8.02 -27.00
N MET A 128 -9.26 -9.20 -27.60
CA MET A 128 -9.31 -9.39 -29.05
C MET A 128 -10.40 -8.57 -29.75
N SER A 129 -11.50 -8.25 -29.06
CA SER A 129 -12.55 -7.37 -29.61
C SER A 129 -12.02 -5.98 -29.96
N ASN A 130 -10.95 -5.53 -29.30
CA ASN A 130 -10.31 -4.23 -29.51
C ASN A 130 -9.02 -4.31 -30.35
N ALA A 131 -8.67 -5.48 -30.88
CA ALA A 131 -7.42 -5.69 -31.65
C ALA A 131 -7.34 -4.77 -32.87
N HIS A 132 -8.48 -4.43 -33.47
CA HIS A 132 -8.55 -3.51 -34.61
C HIS A 132 -8.20 -2.05 -34.24
N LEU A 133 -8.16 -1.71 -32.95
CA LEU A 133 -7.84 -0.38 -32.43
C LEU A 133 -6.36 -0.26 -31.97
N CYS A 134 -5.54 -1.28 -32.20
CA CYS A 134 -4.15 -1.30 -31.71
C CYS A 134 -3.16 -0.48 -32.58
N THR A 135 -3.66 0.57 -33.25
CA THR A 135 -2.84 1.60 -33.91
C THR A 135 -3.35 2.98 -33.50
N ALA A 136 -2.45 3.96 -33.42
CA ALA A 136 -2.82 5.33 -33.02
C ALA A 136 -3.96 5.91 -33.87
N VAL A 137 -3.91 5.70 -35.20
CA VAL A 137 -4.93 6.25 -36.11
C VAL A 137 -6.30 5.61 -35.87
N ALA A 138 -6.36 4.28 -35.80
CA ALA A 138 -7.62 3.57 -35.58
C ALA A 138 -8.24 3.92 -34.23
N LEU A 139 -7.41 4.01 -33.18
CA LEU A 139 -7.87 4.41 -31.84
C LEU A 139 -8.36 5.86 -31.85
N HIS A 140 -7.63 6.76 -32.50
CA HIS A 140 -7.98 8.18 -32.59
C HIS A 140 -9.36 8.35 -33.24
N ASP A 141 -9.54 7.77 -34.43
CA ASP A 141 -10.80 7.86 -35.19
C ASP A 141 -11.98 7.30 -34.39
N GLU A 142 -11.79 6.17 -33.72
CA GLU A 142 -12.84 5.53 -32.91
C GLU A 142 -13.24 6.40 -31.70
N ILE A 143 -12.27 6.98 -31.01
CA ILE A 143 -12.56 7.86 -29.87
C ILE A 143 -13.30 9.12 -30.33
N LEU A 144 -12.84 9.77 -31.38
CA LEU A 144 -13.52 10.95 -31.95
C LEU A 144 -14.96 10.59 -32.38
N ARG A 145 -15.16 9.42 -32.98
CA ARG A 145 -16.50 8.94 -33.37
C ARG A 145 -17.41 8.76 -32.15
N ARG A 146 -16.89 8.14 -31.06
CA ARG A 146 -17.69 7.91 -29.83
C ARG A 146 -18.01 9.19 -29.08
N THR A 147 -17.08 10.16 -29.08
CA THR A 147 -17.24 11.39 -28.31
C THR A 147 -18.13 12.42 -28.99
N LYS A 148 -18.42 12.28 -30.28
CA LYS A 148 -19.12 13.27 -31.12
C LYS A 148 -20.48 13.72 -30.54
N GLU A 149 -21.21 12.82 -29.89
CA GLU A 149 -22.54 13.09 -29.35
C GLU A 149 -22.54 13.24 -27.82
N ILE A 150 -21.38 13.14 -27.18
CA ILE A 150 -21.29 13.26 -25.73
C ILE A 150 -21.19 14.73 -25.32
N SER A 151 -22.04 15.15 -24.42
CA SER A 151 -22.02 16.51 -23.88
C SER A 151 -21.18 16.54 -22.60
N GLY A 152 -20.26 17.47 -22.50
CA GLY A 152 -19.40 17.67 -21.33
C GLY A 152 -18.12 16.86 -21.37
N LYS A 153 -17.46 16.78 -20.23
CA LYS A 153 -16.16 16.12 -20.09
C LYS A 153 -16.27 14.60 -20.30
N VAL A 154 -15.35 14.04 -21.08
CA VAL A 154 -15.25 12.60 -21.36
C VAL A 154 -14.14 11.99 -20.50
N TYR A 155 -14.39 10.80 -19.97
CA TYR A 155 -13.43 10.07 -19.12
C TYR A 155 -12.93 8.84 -19.89
N LEU A 156 -11.65 8.88 -20.28
CA LEU A 156 -11.01 7.86 -21.14
C LEU A 156 -10.18 6.92 -20.27
N PHE A 157 -10.50 5.62 -20.33
CA PHE A 157 -9.82 4.57 -19.57
C PHE A 157 -9.21 3.56 -20.55
N PHE A 158 -7.88 3.54 -20.63
CA PHE A 158 -7.14 2.69 -21.56
C PHE A 158 -6.27 1.69 -20.77
N ASP A 159 -6.71 0.44 -20.74
CA ASP A 159 -6.02 -0.64 -20.02
C ASP A 159 -5.01 -1.33 -20.95
N GLU A 160 -3.75 -1.46 -20.48
CA GLU A 160 -2.60 -2.00 -21.23
C GLU A 160 -2.35 -1.25 -22.55
N ILE A 161 -2.27 0.09 -22.48
CA ILE A 161 -2.17 1.01 -23.62
C ILE A 161 -0.94 0.72 -24.51
N GLN A 162 0.13 0.12 -23.95
CA GLN A 162 1.35 -0.19 -24.71
C GLN A 162 1.14 -1.23 -25.80
N GLU A 163 -0.02 -1.87 -25.88
CA GLU A 163 -0.38 -2.77 -26.98
C GLU A 163 -0.80 -1.98 -28.25
N VAL A 164 -1.01 -0.66 -28.12
CA VAL A 164 -1.34 0.25 -29.23
C VAL A 164 -0.05 0.87 -29.79
N ALA A 165 0.21 0.69 -31.08
CA ALA A 165 1.39 1.28 -31.72
C ALA A 165 1.24 2.81 -31.78
N ASP A 166 2.31 3.55 -31.42
CA ASP A 166 2.35 5.03 -31.40
C ASP A 166 1.27 5.68 -30.50
N TRP A 167 0.84 4.98 -29.44
CA TRP A 167 -0.25 5.43 -28.55
C TRP A 167 -0.02 6.84 -27.97
N GLU A 168 1.22 7.24 -27.76
CA GLU A 168 1.59 8.54 -27.16
C GLU A 168 1.11 9.72 -28.00
N LYS A 169 1.19 9.59 -29.32
CA LYS A 169 0.74 10.60 -30.27
C LYS A 169 -0.78 10.77 -30.16
N CYS A 170 -1.47 9.63 -30.09
CA CYS A 170 -2.92 9.56 -29.97
C CYS A 170 -3.40 10.19 -28.66
N ILE A 171 -2.80 9.79 -27.53
CA ILE A 171 -3.16 10.33 -26.19
C ILE A 171 -2.92 11.85 -26.13
N ASN A 172 -1.81 12.32 -26.69
CA ASN A 172 -1.52 13.75 -26.72
C ASN A 172 -2.53 14.53 -27.61
N SER A 173 -3.00 13.92 -28.70
CA SER A 173 -4.02 14.48 -29.57
C SER A 173 -5.36 14.68 -28.81
N PHE A 174 -5.80 13.66 -28.07
CA PHE A 174 -7.04 13.75 -27.29
C PHE A 174 -7.02 14.91 -26.30
N ARG A 175 -5.89 15.18 -25.65
CA ARG A 175 -5.76 16.31 -24.72
C ARG A 175 -5.95 17.67 -25.40
N VAL A 176 -5.65 17.76 -26.68
CA VAL A 176 -5.78 19.01 -27.44
C VAL A 176 -7.18 19.16 -28.04
N GLU A 177 -7.78 18.06 -28.49
CA GLU A 177 -9.01 18.05 -29.27
C GLU A 177 -10.28 17.88 -28.42
N LEU A 178 -10.17 17.28 -27.21
CA LEU A 178 -11.32 16.92 -26.39
C LEU A 178 -11.23 17.54 -24.99
N ASP A 179 -12.37 17.88 -24.41
CA ASP A 179 -12.46 18.10 -22.96
C ASP A 179 -12.50 16.71 -22.32
N CYS A 180 -11.34 16.19 -21.95
CA CYS A 180 -11.26 14.83 -21.45
C CYS A 180 -10.36 14.67 -20.23
N ASP A 181 -10.60 13.59 -19.50
CA ASP A 181 -9.80 13.15 -18.37
C ASP A 181 -9.29 11.74 -18.69
N ILE A 182 -7.97 11.54 -18.70
CA ILE A 182 -7.34 10.34 -19.27
C ILE A 182 -6.64 9.49 -18.19
N TYR A 183 -6.98 8.21 -18.16
CA TYR A 183 -6.41 7.19 -17.27
C TYR A 183 -5.86 6.06 -18.14
N ILE A 184 -4.58 5.74 -17.97
CA ILE A 184 -3.94 4.66 -18.72
C ILE A 184 -3.25 3.68 -17.76
N THR A 185 -3.16 2.42 -18.16
CA THR A 185 -2.36 1.43 -17.42
C THR A 185 -1.27 0.81 -18.29
N GLY A 186 -0.24 0.30 -17.61
CA GLY A 186 0.78 -0.53 -18.23
C GLY A 186 1.55 -1.36 -17.21
N SER A 187 2.01 -2.53 -17.64
CA SER A 187 2.73 -3.47 -16.80
C SER A 187 4.27 -3.32 -16.88
N ASN A 188 4.75 -2.19 -17.43
CA ASN A 188 6.19 -1.98 -17.63
C ASN A 188 6.55 -0.50 -17.44
N ALA A 189 7.65 -0.23 -16.72
CA ALA A 189 8.14 1.13 -16.47
C ALA A 189 8.61 1.84 -17.75
N LYS A 190 8.92 1.08 -18.81
CA LYS A 190 9.24 1.65 -20.12
C LYS A 190 8.08 2.46 -20.71
N LEU A 191 6.86 2.24 -20.22
CA LEU A 191 5.70 3.06 -20.61
C LEU A 191 5.99 4.56 -20.42
N LEU A 192 6.86 4.91 -19.48
CA LEU A 192 7.19 6.30 -19.13
C LEU A 192 8.65 6.65 -19.40
N SER A 193 9.36 5.87 -20.24
CA SER A 193 10.78 6.09 -20.54
C SER A 193 11.02 6.36 -22.04
N GLY A 194 12.19 6.87 -22.35
CA GLY A 194 12.62 7.10 -23.74
C GLY A 194 11.86 8.23 -24.43
N GLU A 195 11.41 8.00 -25.66
CA GLU A 195 10.67 8.97 -26.46
C GLU A 195 9.35 9.39 -25.78
N LEU A 196 8.75 8.48 -25.04
CA LEU A 196 7.51 8.72 -24.27
C LEU A 196 7.69 9.84 -23.26
N ALA A 197 8.80 9.79 -22.50
CA ALA A 197 9.12 10.84 -21.53
C ALA A 197 9.21 12.22 -22.21
N THR A 198 9.61 12.25 -23.47
CA THR A 198 9.71 13.49 -24.24
C THR A 198 8.32 14.01 -24.69
N TYR A 199 7.48 13.13 -25.25
CA TYR A 199 6.14 13.53 -25.76
C TYR A 199 5.19 13.95 -24.62
N LEU A 200 5.26 13.27 -23.49
CA LEU A 200 4.33 13.50 -22.37
C LEU A 200 4.99 14.23 -21.17
N ALA A 201 6.20 14.75 -21.35
CA ALA A 201 6.95 15.43 -20.26
C ALA A 201 6.12 16.54 -19.61
N GLY A 202 5.95 16.46 -18.29
CA GLY A 202 5.17 17.43 -17.52
C GLY A 202 3.66 17.32 -17.69
N ARG A 203 3.17 16.29 -18.41
CA ARG A 203 1.74 16.14 -18.73
C ARG A 203 1.09 14.90 -18.12
N TYR A 204 1.81 14.18 -17.27
CA TYR A 204 1.27 12.99 -16.60
C TYR A 204 1.68 12.94 -15.13
N VAL A 205 0.95 12.14 -14.39
CA VAL A 205 1.28 11.75 -13.01
C VAL A 205 1.23 10.22 -12.93
N GLU A 206 2.27 9.62 -12.32
CA GLU A 206 2.39 8.17 -12.20
C GLU A 206 1.95 7.69 -10.82
N PHE A 207 1.19 6.60 -10.80
CA PHE A 207 0.78 5.87 -9.61
C PHE A 207 1.21 4.42 -9.75
N VAL A 208 2.22 4.01 -8.98
CA VAL A 208 2.70 2.62 -9.00
C VAL A 208 1.78 1.78 -8.11
N ILE A 209 1.11 0.79 -8.70
CA ILE A 209 0.15 -0.09 -8.01
C ILE A 209 0.87 -1.37 -7.60
N TYR A 210 1.14 -1.50 -6.31
CA TYR A 210 1.85 -2.65 -5.73
C TYR A 210 0.87 -3.79 -5.43
N PRO A 211 1.34 -5.03 -5.26
CA PRO A 211 0.55 -6.10 -4.63
C PRO A 211 -0.01 -5.64 -3.27
N PHE A 212 -0.97 -6.37 -2.74
CA PHE A 212 -1.64 -5.99 -1.49
C PHE A 212 -0.66 -5.84 -0.32
N SER A 213 -0.88 -4.81 0.48
CA SER A 213 -0.30 -4.66 1.82
C SER A 213 -0.84 -5.76 2.75
N PHE A 214 -0.19 -5.94 3.90
CA PHE A 214 -0.70 -6.86 4.91
C PHE A 214 -2.14 -6.47 5.34
N ARG A 215 -2.42 -5.18 5.49
CA ARG A 215 -3.78 -4.68 5.80
C ARG A 215 -4.80 -5.10 4.73
N GLU A 216 -4.49 -4.84 3.45
CA GLU A 216 -5.37 -5.20 2.34
C GLU A 216 -5.57 -6.73 2.23
N PHE A 217 -4.50 -7.49 2.43
CA PHE A 217 -4.55 -8.96 2.46
C PHE A 217 -5.48 -9.43 3.58
N MET A 218 -5.33 -8.90 4.79
CA MET A 218 -6.11 -9.29 5.98
C MET A 218 -7.60 -8.99 5.77
N GLU A 219 -7.94 -7.84 5.20
CA GLU A 219 -9.33 -7.48 4.89
C GLU A 219 -10.00 -8.54 4.00
N LEU A 220 -9.33 -8.97 2.91
CA LEU A 220 -9.87 -10.01 2.03
C LEU A 220 -9.79 -11.41 2.64
N TYR A 221 -8.75 -11.70 3.41
CA TYR A 221 -8.61 -13.00 4.08
C TYR A 221 -9.79 -13.25 5.03
N HIS A 222 -10.21 -12.22 5.77
CA HIS A 222 -11.36 -12.31 6.67
C HIS A 222 -12.69 -12.56 5.94
N THR A 223 -12.81 -12.21 4.66
CA THR A 223 -14.03 -12.54 3.88
C THR A 223 -14.10 -14.03 3.56
N VAL A 224 -12.96 -14.72 3.57
CA VAL A 224 -12.87 -16.17 3.28
C VAL A 224 -12.82 -16.98 4.57
N TYR A 225 -12.07 -16.50 5.57
CA TYR A 225 -11.82 -17.17 6.85
C TYR A 225 -12.23 -16.24 7.99
N GLU A 226 -13.54 -16.25 8.26
CA GLU A 226 -14.13 -15.42 9.32
C GLU A 226 -13.57 -15.82 10.70
N GLY A 227 -13.08 -14.86 11.44
CA GLY A 227 -12.53 -15.07 12.78
C GLY A 227 -11.05 -15.49 12.83
N ALA A 228 -10.36 -15.53 11.71
CA ALA A 228 -8.92 -15.76 11.73
C ALA A 228 -8.23 -14.62 12.51
N ASP A 229 -7.30 -14.96 13.39
CA ASP A 229 -6.55 -13.95 14.14
C ASP A 229 -5.44 -13.33 13.27
N GLU A 230 -4.90 -12.22 13.74
CA GLU A 230 -3.87 -11.46 13.03
C GLU A 230 -2.59 -12.28 12.77
N ARG A 231 -2.19 -13.13 13.71
CA ARG A 231 -1.00 -14.01 13.57
C ARG A 231 -1.21 -15.03 12.44
N GLN A 232 -2.39 -15.63 12.39
CA GLN A 232 -2.78 -16.56 11.32
C GLN A 232 -2.76 -15.85 9.96
N CYS A 233 -3.35 -14.66 9.88
CA CYS A 233 -3.34 -13.84 8.66
C CYS A 233 -1.91 -13.52 8.25
N PHE A 234 -1.05 -13.12 9.19
CA PHE A 234 0.34 -12.75 8.90
C PHE A 234 1.17 -13.95 8.43
N THR A 235 1.01 -15.11 9.10
CA THR A 235 1.67 -16.36 8.68
C THR A 235 1.29 -16.71 7.24
N LYS A 236 0.02 -16.58 6.92
CA LYS A 236 -0.49 -16.85 5.56
C LYS A 236 0.05 -15.83 4.55
N TYR A 237 0.10 -14.56 4.93
CA TYR A 237 0.67 -13.49 4.11
C TYR A 237 2.16 -13.73 3.81
N LEU A 238 2.94 -14.12 4.84
CA LEU A 238 4.37 -14.46 4.66
C LEU A 238 4.56 -15.64 3.68
N THR A 239 3.62 -16.59 3.69
CA THR A 239 3.70 -17.78 2.84
C THR A 239 3.28 -17.52 1.39
N LEU A 240 2.21 -16.75 1.19
CA LEU A 240 1.55 -16.60 -0.11
C LEU A 240 1.74 -15.22 -0.76
N GLY A 241 2.19 -14.23 0.00
CA GLY A 241 2.35 -12.86 -0.53
C GLY A 241 1.02 -12.11 -0.65
N GLY A 242 1.07 -11.00 -1.38
CA GLY A 242 -0.03 -10.05 -1.51
C GLY A 242 -0.67 -9.99 -2.91
N MET A 243 -0.51 -11.01 -3.75
CA MET A 243 -1.12 -10.97 -5.09
C MET A 243 -2.66 -11.04 -4.99
N PRO A 244 -3.39 -10.07 -5.57
CA PRO A 244 -4.86 -9.94 -5.35
C PRO A 244 -5.68 -11.17 -5.70
N TYR A 245 -5.32 -11.91 -6.75
CA TYR A 245 -6.10 -13.05 -7.24
C TYR A 245 -6.14 -14.23 -6.26
N LEU A 246 -5.27 -14.27 -5.25
CA LEU A 246 -5.22 -15.33 -4.24
C LEU A 246 -6.55 -15.48 -3.48
N SER A 247 -7.30 -14.39 -3.31
CA SER A 247 -8.63 -14.41 -2.69
C SER A 247 -9.61 -15.27 -3.49
N ASN A 248 -9.53 -15.23 -4.83
CA ASN A 248 -10.37 -16.05 -5.72
C ASN A 248 -10.04 -17.54 -5.62
N LEU A 249 -8.80 -17.86 -5.21
CA LEU A 249 -8.36 -19.24 -4.94
C LEU A 249 -8.61 -19.65 -3.47
N ARG A 250 -9.29 -18.77 -2.71
CA ARG A 250 -9.57 -18.96 -1.29
C ARG A 250 -8.30 -19.24 -0.48
N TYR A 251 -7.18 -18.69 -0.94
CA TYR A 251 -5.85 -18.86 -0.30
C TYR A 251 -5.46 -20.32 -0.09
N ASP A 252 -5.96 -21.25 -0.94
CA ASP A 252 -5.52 -22.64 -0.95
C ASP A 252 -4.03 -22.70 -1.29
N ASP A 253 -3.24 -23.43 -0.52
CA ASP A 253 -1.77 -23.42 -0.66
C ASP A 253 -1.29 -23.97 -2.01
N ALA A 254 -1.87 -25.08 -2.47
CA ALA A 254 -1.44 -25.74 -3.70
C ALA A 254 -1.82 -24.88 -4.94
N ALA A 255 -3.08 -24.46 -5.00
CA ALA A 255 -3.60 -23.61 -6.09
C ALA A 255 -2.89 -22.26 -6.13
N SER A 256 -2.66 -21.65 -4.96
CA SER A 256 -1.98 -20.35 -4.84
C SER A 256 -0.53 -20.43 -5.33
N ARG A 257 0.23 -21.43 -4.89
CA ARG A 257 1.64 -21.63 -5.33
C ARG A 257 1.71 -21.90 -6.83
N GLN A 258 0.79 -22.70 -7.37
CA GLN A 258 0.75 -22.94 -8.83
C GLN A 258 0.47 -21.63 -9.58
N TYR A 259 -0.54 -20.87 -9.15
CA TYR A 259 -0.87 -19.57 -9.76
C TYR A 259 0.32 -18.60 -9.72
N LEU A 260 1.03 -18.54 -8.59
CA LEU A 260 2.18 -17.63 -8.42
C LEU A 260 3.35 -18.02 -9.35
N ARG A 261 3.60 -19.32 -9.52
CA ARG A 261 4.61 -19.82 -10.49
C ARG A 261 4.22 -19.44 -11.92
N ASP A 262 2.95 -19.65 -12.29
CA ASP A 262 2.45 -19.33 -13.63
C ASP A 262 2.48 -17.82 -13.88
N LEU A 263 2.19 -17.02 -12.86
CA LEU A 263 2.32 -15.56 -12.91
C LEU A 263 3.78 -15.14 -13.15
N PHE A 264 4.72 -15.70 -12.39
CA PHE A 264 6.15 -15.44 -12.57
C PHE A 264 6.59 -15.74 -14.01
N ASN A 265 6.23 -16.92 -14.51
CA ASN A 265 6.55 -17.32 -15.91
C ASN A 265 5.95 -16.33 -16.91
N SER A 266 4.72 -15.85 -16.65
CA SER A 266 4.07 -14.87 -17.53
C SER A 266 4.82 -13.52 -17.54
N VAL A 267 5.26 -13.04 -16.38
CA VAL A 267 6.07 -11.81 -16.26
C VAL A 267 7.40 -12.00 -17.00
N GLU A 268 8.07 -13.12 -16.78
CA GLU A 268 9.35 -13.43 -17.41
C GLU A 268 9.23 -13.47 -18.93
N LEU A 269 8.27 -14.23 -19.45
CA LEU A 269 8.13 -14.43 -20.90
C LEU A 269 7.62 -13.16 -21.62
N LYS A 270 6.57 -12.52 -21.11
CA LYS A 270 5.94 -11.39 -21.80
C LYS A 270 6.65 -10.06 -21.51
N ASP A 271 6.84 -9.75 -20.23
CA ASP A 271 7.25 -8.41 -19.82
C ASP A 271 8.77 -8.23 -19.77
N ILE A 272 9.54 -9.32 -19.67
CA ILE A 272 11.01 -9.27 -19.66
C ILE A 272 11.58 -9.74 -21.02
N ILE A 273 11.38 -11.00 -21.38
CA ILE A 273 12.04 -11.60 -22.55
C ILE A 273 11.55 -10.96 -23.86
N LYS A 274 10.24 -11.00 -24.10
CA LYS A 274 9.65 -10.51 -25.35
C LYS A 274 9.91 -9.02 -25.58
N ARG A 275 9.68 -8.19 -24.54
CA ARG A 275 9.82 -6.73 -24.66
C ARG A 275 11.27 -6.25 -24.79
N ASN A 276 12.25 -7.03 -24.32
CA ASN A 276 13.66 -6.66 -24.39
C ASN A 276 14.44 -7.47 -25.43
N ASN A 277 13.76 -8.35 -26.18
CA ASN A 277 14.36 -9.22 -27.20
C ASN A 277 15.54 -10.03 -26.63
N ILE A 278 15.38 -10.55 -25.41
CA ILE A 278 16.43 -11.31 -24.73
C ILE A 278 16.57 -12.67 -25.43
N ARG A 279 17.78 -12.97 -25.90
CA ARG A 279 18.08 -14.21 -26.62
C ARG A 279 18.58 -15.33 -25.70
N ASP A 280 19.36 -14.97 -24.70
CA ASP A 280 19.93 -15.95 -23.75
C ASP A 280 19.03 -16.02 -22.50
N VAL A 281 17.99 -16.84 -22.64
CA VAL A 281 16.97 -17.04 -21.59
C VAL A 281 17.57 -17.76 -20.38
N ASP A 282 18.39 -18.80 -20.61
CA ASP A 282 19.07 -19.53 -19.51
C ASP A 282 19.92 -18.59 -18.64
N MET A 283 20.63 -17.65 -19.27
CA MET A 283 21.43 -16.66 -18.55
C MET A 283 20.54 -15.71 -17.73
N LEU A 284 19.42 -15.27 -18.29
CA LEU A 284 18.45 -14.42 -17.58
C LEU A 284 17.90 -15.15 -16.34
N GLU A 285 17.45 -16.40 -16.51
CA GLU A 285 16.91 -17.23 -15.44
C GLU A 285 17.90 -17.36 -14.27
N ARG A 286 19.19 -17.60 -14.58
CA ARG A 286 20.27 -17.69 -13.58
C ARG A 286 20.47 -16.37 -12.83
N ILE A 287 20.41 -15.24 -13.54
CA ILE A 287 20.54 -13.92 -12.92
C ILE A 287 19.33 -13.65 -12.01
N ILE A 288 18.11 -13.95 -12.48
CA ILE A 288 16.89 -13.82 -11.67
C ILE A 288 16.98 -14.70 -10.42
N ALA A 289 17.38 -15.97 -10.59
CA ALA A 289 17.55 -16.91 -9.47
C ALA A 289 18.56 -16.38 -8.44
N TYR A 290 19.69 -15.87 -8.92
CA TYR A 290 20.72 -15.29 -8.03
C TYR A 290 20.17 -14.13 -7.22
N ILE A 291 19.51 -13.16 -7.88
CA ILE A 291 18.96 -11.98 -7.19
C ILE A 291 17.87 -12.40 -6.20
N THR A 292 16.97 -13.28 -6.63
CA THR A 292 15.83 -13.74 -5.81
C THR A 292 16.29 -14.49 -4.56
N SER A 293 17.39 -15.25 -4.66
CA SER A 293 17.99 -15.95 -3.52
C SER A 293 18.72 -14.99 -2.56
N ASN A 294 19.10 -13.81 -3.05
CA ASN A 294 19.92 -12.84 -2.31
C ASN A 294 19.23 -11.47 -2.17
N ILE A 295 17.89 -11.44 -2.10
CA ILE A 295 17.15 -10.18 -1.89
C ILE A 295 17.64 -9.51 -0.60
N GLY A 296 17.68 -8.18 -0.59
CA GLY A 296 18.12 -7.41 0.59
C GLY A 296 19.63 -7.47 0.85
N THR A 297 20.39 -8.29 0.12
CA THR A 297 21.86 -8.28 0.25
C THR A 297 22.50 -7.31 -0.75
N THR A 298 23.70 -6.86 -0.45
CA THR A 298 24.46 -5.97 -1.34
C THR A 298 24.83 -6.67 -2.63
N PHE A 299 24.62 -6.01 -3.73
CA PHE A 299 24.71 -6.53 -5.08
C PHE A 299 25.90 -5.92 -5.84
N SER A 300 26.57 -6.76 -6.62
CA SER A 300 27.60 -6.32 -7.54
C SER A 300 27.52 -7.13 -8.85
N SER A 301 27.30 -6.44 -9.97
CA SER A 301 27.27 -7.07 -11.30
C SER A 301 28.60 -7.78 -11.61
N THR A 302 29.71 -7.24 -11.13
CA THR A 302 31.04 -7.85 -11.26
C THR A 302 31.12 -9.17 -10.46
N ALA A 303 30.54 -9.21 -9.24
CA ALA A 303 30.52 -10.43 -8.41
C ALA A 303 29.68 -11.51 -9.08
N ILE A 304 28.52 -11.14 -9.64
CA ILE A 304 27.65 -12.08 -10.39
C ILE A 304 28.37 -12.60 -11.65
N SER A 305 29.00 -11.71 -12.41
CA SER A 305 29.77 -12.10 -13.60
C SER A 305 30.85 -13.13 -13.23
N LYS A 306 31.58 -12.90 -12.14
CA LYS A 306 32.61 -13.82 -11.63
C LYS A 306 31.99 -15.15 -11.18
N TYR A 307 30.88 -15.11 -10.45
CA TYR A 307 30.17 -16.31 -10.00
C TYR A 307 29.72 -17.17 -11.19
N LEU A 308 29.06 -16.55 -12.17
CA LEU A 308 28.59 -17.26 -13.38
C LEU A 308 29.77 -17.83 -14.19
N LYS A 309 30.89 -17.11 -14.22
CA LYS A 309 32.12 -17.61 -14.88
C LYS A 309 32.65 -18.85 -14.16
N SER A 310 32.59 -18.91 -12.81
CA SER A 310 33.00 -20.12 -12.07
C SER A 310 32.06 -21.31 -12.34
N GLU A 311 30.82 -21.05 -12.76
CA GLU A 311 29.85 -22.06 -13.19
C GLU A 311 29.98 -22.42 -14.69
N GLY A 312 31.05 -21.97 -15.34
CA GLY A 312 31.31 -22.25 -16.76
C GLY A 312 30.55 -21.37 -17.74
N ARG A 313 29.94 -20.29 -17.27
CA ARG A 313 29.16 -19.35 -18.10
C ARG A 313 29.76 -17.95 -18.07
N SER A 314 30.29 -17.48 -19.19
CA SER A 314 30.88 -16.15 -19.28
C SER A 314 29.84 -15.10 -19.66
N VAL A 315 29.68 -14.08 -18.83
CA VAL A 315 28.77 -12.94 -19.08
C VAL A 315 29.48 -11.65 -18.64
N SER A 316 29.31 -10.58 -19.38
CA SER A 316 29.88 -9.28 -19.00
C SER A 316 29.05 -8.66 -17.86
N PRO A 317 29.68 -7.87 -16.96
CA PRO A 317 28.92 -7.11 -15.95
C PRO A 317 27.86 -6.18 -16.56
N GLU A 318 28.11 -5.64 -17.75
CA GLU A 318 27.16 -4.80 -18.49
C GLU A 318 25.92 -5.60 -18.90
N THR A 319 26.09 -6.82 -19.39
CA THR A 319 24.96 -7.70 -19.75
C THR A 319 24.13 -8.03 -18.49
N VAL A 320 24.79 -8.30 -17.36
CA VAL A 320 24.12 -8.52 -16.08
C VAL A 320 23.25 -7.31 -15.73
N LEU A 321 23.81 -6.09 -15.80
CA LEU A 321 23.06 -4.85 -15.52
C LEU A 321 21.87 -4.66 -16.48
N ASN A 322 22.04 -4.98 -17.76
CA ASN A 322 20.96 -4.88 -18.77
C ASN A 322 19.81 -5.85 -18.44
N TYR A 323 20.11 -7.07 -18.03
CA TYR A 323 19.09 -8.05 -17.63
C TYR A 323 18.38 -7.62 -16.35
N ILE A 324 19.12 -7.10 -15.38
CA ILE A 324 18.52 -6.58 -14.15
C ILE A 324 17.60 -5.39 -14.46
N LYS A 325 18.07 -4.48 -15.34
CA LYS A 325 17.24 -3.36 -15.78
C LYS A 325 15.95 -3.85 -16.43
N ALA A 326 16.00 -4.87 -17.27
CA ALA A 326 14.80 -5.45 -17.88
C ALA A 326 13.83 -6.00 -16.81
N CYS A 327 14.36 -6.60 -15.75
CA CYS A 327 13.56 -7.10 -14.61
C CYS A 327 12.97 -5.94 -13.77
N THR A 328 13.72 -4.86 -13.54
CA THR A 328 13.21 -3.69 -12.82
C THR A 328 12.17 -2.94 -13.68
N ASP A 329 12.39 -2.83 -14.99
CA ASP A 329 11.41 -2.24 -15.91
C ASP A 329 10.08 -3.01 -15.91
N ALA A 330 10.13 -4.34 -15.71
CA ALA A 330 8.93 -5.20 -15.55
C ALA A 330 8.34 -5.20 -14.13
N PHE A 331 8.87 -4.38 -13.24
CA PHE A 331 8.48 -4.31 -11.82
C PHE A 331 8.64 -5.65 -11.07
N LEU A 332 9.48 -6.57 -11.57
CA LEU A 332 9.79 -7.81 -10.84
C LEU A 332 10.69 -7.52 -9.65
N PHE A 333 11.68 -6.65 -9.86
CA PHE A 333 12.61 -6.18 -8.81
C PHE A 333 12.55 -4.67 -8.63
N TYR A 334 12.81 -4.23 -7.41
CA TYR A 334 12.98 -2.83 -7.03
C TYR A 334 14.41 -2.62 -6.55
N GLN A 335 15.08 -1.64 -7.16
CA GLN A 335 16.46 -1.28 -6.86
C GLN A 335 16.48 -0.24 -5.73
N VAL A 336 17.30 -0.47 -4.72
CA VAL A 336 17.50 0.46 -3.61
C VAL A 336 18.95 0.93 -3.60
N LYS A 337 19.14 2.22 -3.76
CA LYS A 337 20.45 2.85 -3.75
C LYS A 337 20.96 3.00 -2.31
N ARG A 338 22.26 3.04 -2.15
CA ARG A 338 22.89 3.31 -0.86
C ARG A 338 23.12 4.80 -0.69
N GLN A 339 23.00 5.28 0.54
CA GLN A 339 23.24 6.67 0.91
C GLN A 339 24.26 6.72 2.06
N ASP A 340 25.37 7.40 1.85
CA ASP A 340 26.31 7.71 2.92
C ASP A 340 25.74 8.89 3.73
N LEU A 341 25.31 8.60 4.95
CA LEU A 341 24.65 9.60 5.81
C LEU A 341 25.65 10.64 6.36
N GLN A 342 26.92 10.31 6.47
CA GLN A 342 27.97 11.24 6.91
C GLN A 342 28.40 12.14 5.75
N GLY A 343 28.67 11.56 4.58
CA GLY A 343 29.07 12.29 3.38
C GLY A 343 27.92 12.90 2.60
N LYS A 344 26.67 12.58 2.96
CA LYS A 344 25.43 13.02 2.29
C LYS A 344 25.43 12.73 0.77
N LYS A 345 25.99 11.58 0.39
CA LYS A 345 26.13 11.17 -1.02
C LYS A 345 25.38 9.88 -1.29
N ILE A 346 24.67 9.84 -2.40
CA ILE A 346 24.10 8.59 -2.93
C ILE A 346 25.23 7.82 -3.61
N LEU A 347 25.41 6.56 -3.21
CA LEU A 347 26.44 5.68 -3.75
C LEU A 347 25.85 4.86 -4.91
N THR A 348 26.57 4.78 -5.99
CA THR A 348 26.15 4.05 -7.21
C THR A 348 26.69 2.62 -7.25
N VAL A 349 27.15 2.12 -6.13
CA VAL A 349 27.75 0.78 -6.00
C VAL A 349 27.13 0.04 -4.82
N ASN A 350 27.09 -1.29 -4.91
CA ASN A 350 26.60 -2.16 -3.86
C ASN A 350 25.14 -1.86 -3.48
N GLU A 351 24.28 -1.74 -4.48
CA GLU A 351 22.85 -1.55 -4.33
C GLU A 351 22.19 -2.83 -3.79
N LYS A 352 20.98 -2.71 -3.22
CA LYS A 352 20.16 -3.86 -2.85
C LYS A 352 18.98 -3.99 -3.83
N TYR A 353 18.44 -5.20 -3.94
CA TYR A 353 17.25 -5.47 -4.75
C TYR A 353 16.21 -6.21 -3.91
N TYR A 354 14.94 -5.83 -4.08
CA TYR A 354 13.79 -6.45 -3.43
C TYR A 354 12.80 -6.90 -4.50
N VAL A 355 12.06 -7.97 -4.23
CA VAL A 355 11.02 -8.48 -5.15
C VAL A 355 9.70 -7.75 -4.92
N ALA A 356 8.91 -7.59 -5.97
CA ALA A 356 7.59 -6.97 -5.90
C ALA A 356 6.65 -7.70 -4.92
N ASP A 357 6.79 -9.02 -4.85
CA ASP A 357 5.93 -9.86 -4.00
C ASP A 357 6.72 -11.08 -3.51
N HIS A 358 6.84 -11.17 -2.20
CA HIS A 358 7.58 -12.27 -1.56
C HIS A 358 6.91 -13.64 -1.77
N GLY A 359 5.57 -13.69 -1.95
CA GLY A 359 4.87 -14.94 -2.25
C GLY A 359 5.25 -15.52 -3.61
N VAL A 360 5.47 -14.64 -4.61
CA VAL A 360 6.01 -15.05 -5.92
C VAL A 360 7.39 -15.69 -5.73
N ARG A 361 8.26 -15.06 -4.92
CA ARG A 361 9.58 -15.61 -4.57
C ARG A 361 9.44 -17.00 -3.92
N GLU A 362 8.60 -17.11 -2.91
CA GLU A 362 8.39 -18.36 -2.16
C GLU A 362 7.83 -19.49 -3.04
N ALA A 363 6.95 -19.15 -3.98
CA ALA A 363 6.35 -20.13 -4.90
C ALA A 363 7.38 -20.70 -5.90
N VAL A 364 8.32 -19.87 -6.36
CA VAL A 364 9.31 -20.26 -7.39
C VAL A 364 10.52 -20.96 -6.76
N TYR A 365 11.05 -20.43 -5.65
CA TYR A 365 12.31 -20.91 -5.08
C TYR A 365 12.13 -21.72 -3.79
N GLY A 366 10.91 -21.79 -3.28
CA GLY A 366 10.59 -22.52 -2.06
C GLY A 366 10.85 -21.71 -0.79
N GLY A 367 10.01 -21.93 0.20
CA GLY A 367 10.13 -21.29 1.51
C GLY A 367 11.26 -21.90 2.32
N ASN A 368 12.14 -21.07 2.83
CA ASN A 368 13.22 -21.48 3.71
C ASN A 368 13.25 -20.56 4.94
N MET A 369 13.03 -21.14 6.12
CA MET A 369 13.06 -20.38 7.38
C MET A 369 14.41 -19.70 7.64
N LYS A 370 15.48 -20.16 7.00
CA LYS A 370 16.79 -19.50 7.08
C LYS A 370 16.79 -18.11 6.43
N ASP A 371 15.89 -17.89 5.48
CA ASP A 371 15.77 -16.64 4.72
C ASP A 371 14.73 -15.69 5.30
N ILE A 372 14.14 -16.01 6.44
CA ILE A 372 13.02 -15.22 7.01
C ILE A 372 13.39 -13.74 7.19
N ASN A 373 14.61 -13.45 7.59
CA ASN A 373 15.07 -12.04 7.71
C ASN A 373 14.92 -11.29 6.38
N LEU A 374 15.33 -11.92 5.29
CA LEU A 374 15.27 -11.32 3.94
C LEU A 374 13.81 -11.07 3.52
N VAL A 375 12.91 -12.00 3.86
CA VAL A 375 11.48 -11.89 3.56
C VAL A 375 10.86 -10.74 4.36
N LEU A 376 11.15 -10.65 5.67
CA LEU A 376 10.64 -9.57 6.53
C LEU A 376 11.14 -8.20 6.06
N GLU A 377 12.43 -8.11 5.71
CA GLU A 377 13.04 -6.89 5.15
C GLU A 377 12.32 -6.48 3.85
N ASN A 378 12.05 -7.47 2.96
CA ASN A 378 11.30 -7.23 1.71
C ASN A 378 9.86 -6.73 1.98
N VAL A 379 9.16 -7.34 2.94
CA VAL A 379 7.78 -6.95 3.32
C VAL A 379 7.76 -5.50 3.82
N VAL A 380 8.69 -5.15 4.70
CA VAL A 380 8.81 -3.78 5.24
C VAL A 380 9.15 -2.80 4.11
N TYR A 381 10.12 -3.15 3.24
CA TYR A 381 10.49 -2.31 2.09
C TYR A 381 9.28 -2.00 1.20
N MET A 382 8.51 -3.03 0.83
CA MET A 382 7.34 -2.84 -0.04
C MET A 382 6.27 -1.97 0.64
N GLU A 383 6.12 -2.06 1.96
CA GLU A 383 5.19 -1.21 2.71
C GLU A 383 5.66 0.26 2.71
N LEU A 384 6.96 0.50 2.88
CA LEU A 384 7.54 1.85 2.82
C LEU A 384 7.28 2.50 1.46
N LEU A 385 7.51 1.76 0.36
CA LEU A 385 7.21 2.26 -1.00
C LEU A 385 5.71 2.54 -1.17
N ARG A 386 4.87 1.61 -0.72
CA ARG A 386 3.41 1.74 -0.83
C ARG A 386 2.91 3.00 -0.15
N ARG A 387 3.54 3.39 0.96
CA ARG A 387 3.21 4.63 1.68
C ARG A 387 3.85 5.89 1.08
N GLY A 388 4.62 5.74 -0.01
CA GLY A 388 5.15 6.87 -0.77
C GLY A 388 6.53 7.35 -0.38
N TYR A 389 7.21 6.64 0.52
CA TYR A 389 8.57 7.00 0.91
C TYR A 389 9.56 6.73 -0.23
N SER A 390 10.48 7.65 -0.40
CA SER A 390 11.74 7.42 -1.13
C SER A 390 12.68 6.68 -0.17
N VAL A 391 13.10 5.48 -0.54
CA VAL A 391 13.85 4.59 0.35
C VAL A 391 15.28 4.38 -0.16
N THR A 392 16.25 4.54 0.74
CA THR A 392 17.67 4.22 0.48
C THR A 392 18.20 3.34 1.61
N VAL A 393 19.27 2.60 1.36
CA VAL A 393 20.02 1.88 2.39
C VAL A 393 21.02 2.87 3.01
N GLY A 394 20.96 3.06 4.32
CA GLY A 394 21.84 3.99 5.03
C GLY A 394 23.22 3.37 5.31
N LYS A 395 24.27 4.14 5.09
CA LYS A 395 25.63 3.79 5.53
C LYS A 395 26.12 4.85 6.53
N VAL A 396 26.53 4.39 7.72
CA VAL A 396 27.11 5.25 8.76
C VAL A 396 28.44 4.61 9.19
N SER A 397 29.55 5.15 8.71
CA SER A 397 30.88 4.55 8.90
C SER A 397 30.92 3.12 8.35
N ASP A 398 31.10 2.14 9.24
CA ASP A 398 31.12 0.70 8.92
C ASP A 398 29.76 0.01 9.10
N LYS A 399 28.77 0.73 9.65
CA LYS A 399 27.43 0.18 9.92
C LYS A 399 26.46 0.47 8.80
N GLU A 400 25.48 -0.39 8.65
CA GLU A 400 24.38 -0.25 7.69
C GLU A 400 23.06 -0.07 8.44
N ILE A 401 22.21 0.80 7.93
CA ILE A 401 20.80 0.93 8.31
C ILE A 401 19.99 0.42 7.13
N ASP A 402 19.12 -0.55 7.35
CA ASP A 402 18.37 -1.19 6.26
C ASP A 402 17.60 -0.18 5.42
N PHE A 403 16.87 0.75 6.07
CA PHE A 403 16.09 1.75 5.34
C PHE A 403 16.20 3.13 5.95
N VAL A 404 16.54 4.08 5.08
CA VAL A 404 16.41 5.52 5.30
C VAL A 404 15.28 5.99 4.38
N CYS A 405 14.20 6.45 4.97
CA CYS A 405 12.96 6.75 4.28
C CYS A 405 12.70 8.26 4.32
N GLU A 406 12.43 8.86 3.18
CA GLU A 406 12.18 10.31 3.07
C GLU A 406 10.88 10.57 2.31
N ASP A 407 10.05 11.49 2.83
CA ASP A 407 8.82 11.95 2.18
C ASP A 407 8.55 13.41 2.58
N HIS A 408 8.72 14.34 1.64
CA HIS A 408 8.40 15.77 1.79
C HIS A 408 8.92 16.39 3.10
N GLY A 409 10.18 16.12 3.44
CA GLY A 409 10.83 16.66 4.64
C GLY A 409 10.62 15.81 5.90
N LYS A 410 9.74 14.83 5.86
CA LYS A 410 9.63 13.79 6.89
C LYS A 410 10.72 12.76 6.64
N LYS A 411 11.31 12.26 7.70
CA LYS A 411 12.36 11.24 7.62
C LYS A 411 12.13 10.17 8.67
N LEU A 412 12.55 8.95 8.34
CA LEU A 412 12.31 7.77 9.17
C LEU A 412 13.45 6.79 8.94
N TYR A 413 13.96 6.17 9.99
CA TYR A 413 14.99 5.13 9.92
C TYR A 413 14.40 3.81 10.38
N VAL A 414 14.63 2.74 9.63
CA VAL A 414 14.09 1.41 9.98
C VAL A 414 15.19 0.36 9.85
N GLN A 415 15.30 -0.47 10.88
CA GLN A 415 16.14 -1.66 10.93
C GLN A 415 15.21 -2.85 11.10
N VAL A 416 15.44 -3.95 10.37
CA VAL A 416 14.54 -5.11 10.37
C VAL A 416 15.33 -6.36 10.78
N SER A 417 14.79 -7.11 11.75
CA SER A 417 15.39 -8.37 12.18
C SER A 417 14.29 -9.39 12.49
N TYR A 418 14.62 -10.68 12.44
CA TYR A 418 13.63 -11.71 12.78
C TYR A 418 13.29 -11.66 14.27
N LEU A 419 14.30 -11.83 15.14
CA LEU A 419 14.14 -11.81 16.58
C LEU A 419 15.36 -11.17 17.25
N LEU A 420 15.15 -10.50 18.37
CA LEU A 420 16.20 -9.95 19.23
C LEU A 420 16.61 -10.99 20.29
N ALA A 421 17.01 -12.17 19.82
CA ALA A 421 17.21 -13.37 20.63
C ALA A 421 18.43 -13.34 21.56
N SER A 422 19.36 -12.38 21.34
CA SER A 422 20.59 -12.27 22.17
C SER A 422 20.96 -10.80 22.33
N GLU A 423 21.68 -10.50 23.41
CA GLU A 423 22.19 -9.15 23.67
C GLU A 423 23.08 -8.66 22.51
N GLU A 424 23.85 -9.57 21.91
CA GLU A 424 24.68 -9.25 20.73
C GLU A 424 23.81 -8.78 19.55
N THR A 425 22.71 -9.48 19.27
CA THR A 425 21.74 -9.08 18.23
C THR A 425 21.13 -7.71 18.56
N ILE A 426 20.69 -7.55 19.81
CA ILE A 426 20.12 -6.27 20.28
C ILE A 426 21.10 -5.12 20.04
N GLN A 427 22.34 -5.26 20.48
CA GLN A 427 23.36 -4.22 20.31
C GLN A 427 23.69 -3.96 18.84
N ARG A 428 23.66 -4.99 18.00
CA ARG A 428 23.86 -4.83 16.54
C ARG A 428 22.74 -3.98 15.93
N GLU A 429 21.47 -4.38 16.18
CA GLU A 429 20.31 -3.73 15.54
C GLU A 429 20.08 -2.30 16.05
N PHE A 430 20.05 -2.11 17.36
CA PHE A 430 19.91 -0.76 17.94
C PHE A 430 21.16 0.09 17.67
N GLY A 431 22.34 -0.53 17.72
CA GLY A 431 23.61 0.14 17.46
C GLY A 431 23.80 0.61 16.03
N ALA A 432 22.99 0.16 15.07
CA ALA A 432 23.01 0.65 13.69
C ALA A 432 22.80 2.17 13.63
N PHE A 433 22.01 2.72 14.55
CA PHE A 433 21.66 4.14 14.58
C PHE A 433 22.68 5.02 15.34
N ALA A 434 23.73 4.46 15.96
CA ALA A 434 24.64 5.18 16.85
C ALA A 434 25.32 6.41 16.22
N GLY A 435 25.49 6.42 14.90
CA GLY A 435 26.09 7.55 14.17
C GLY A 435 25.08 8.53 13.58
N VAL A 436 23.78 8.31 13.79
CA VAL A 436 22.72 9.20 13.28
C VAL A 436 22.46 10.29 14.33
N ARG A 437 22.74 11.54 13.97
CA ARG A 437 22.70 12.67 14.90
C ARG A 437 21.43 13.52 14.85
N ASP A 438 20.48 13.13 14.01
CA ASP A 438 19.20 13.83 13.94
C ASP A 438 18.15 13.18 14.85
N ASN A 439 17.03 13.90 15.05
CA ASN A 439 15.96 13.50 15.95
C ASN A 439 14.78 12.85 15.22
N PHE A 440 14.97 12.42 13.98
CA PHE A 440 13.91 11.71 13.24
C PHE A 440 13.67 10.33 13.87
N PRO A 441 12.42 9.82 13.76
CA PRO A 441 12.08 8.51 14.33
C PRO A 441 12.98 7.38 13.85
N LYS A 442 13.36 6.50 14.76
CA LYS A 442 14.18 5.32 14.50
C LYS A 442 13.42 4.11 15.01
N TYR A 443 13.27 3.10 14.15
CA TYR A 443 12.53 1.87 14.47
C TYR A 443 13.40 0.65 14.28
N VAL A 444 13.34 -0.26 15.27
CA VAL A 444 13.77 -1.66 15.11
C VAL A 444 12.48 -2.48 15.01
N VAL A 445 12.29 -3.16 13.88
CA VAL A 445 11.06 -3.90 13.56
C VAL A 445 11.39 -5.39 13.57
N THR A 446 10.68 -6.17 14.39
CA THR A 446 10.95 -7.61 14.55
C THR A 446 9.65 -8.42 14.72
N MET A 447 9.80 -9.74 14.90
CA MET A 447 8.68 -10.62 15.25
C MET A 447 8.45 -10.72 16.76
N ASP A 448 9.31 -10.10 17.59
CA ASP A 448 9.15 -10.13 19.05
C ASP A 448 7.85 -9.42 19.47
N GLU A 449 7.16 -10.01 20.45
CA GLU A 449 5.88 -9.50 20.96
C GLU A 449 6.05 -8.44 22.06
N LEU A 450 7.19 -8.48 22.76
CA LEU A 450 7.48 -7.55 23.86
C LEU A 450 8.18 -6.31 23.31
N ASP A 451 7.75 -5.14 23.76
CA ASP A 451 8.41 -3.89 23.40
C ASP A 451 9.80 -3.81 24.07
N MET A 452 10.81 -3.69 23.23
CA MET A 452 12.23 -3.61 23.65
C MET A 452 12.83 -2.23 23.33
N SER A 453 12.00 -1.20 23.19
CA SER A 453 12.42 0.19 22.91
C SER A 453 13.47 0.67 23.91
N ARG A 454 14.49 1.36 23.42
CA ARG A 454 15.59 1.87 24.24
C ARG A 454 16.29 3.07 23.58
N ASP A 455 16.84 3.96 24.38
CA ASP A 455 17.69 5.08 23.94
C ASP A 455 17.01 5.95 22.85
N GLY A 456 15.67 6.12 22.93
CA GLY A 456 14.90 6.91 21.95
C GLY A 456 14.67 6.18 20.63
N ILE A 457 15.07 4.92 20.52
CA ILE A 457 14.81 4.06 19.36
C ILE A 457 13.60 3.18 19.69
N LYS A 458 12.56 3.25 18.88
CA LYS A 458 11.32 2.49 19.08
C LYS A 458 11.48 1.07 18.56
N HIS A 459 11.04 0.10 19.34
CA HIS A 459 10.86 -1.27 18.88
C HIS A 459 9.37 -1.46 18.54
N ARG A 460 9.09 -2.22 17.47
CA ARG A 460 7.71 -2.60 17.11
C ARG A 460 7.67 -4.01 16.55
N ASN A 461 6.66 -4.77 16.97
CA ASN A 461 6.32 -6.00 16.26
C ASN A 461 6.00 -5.64 14.80
N ILE A 462 6.41 -6.48 13.85
CA ILE A 462 6.26 -6.20 12.42
C ILE A 462 4.78 -6.04 12.03
N ARG A 463 3.87 -6.82 12.61
CA ARG A 463 2.44 -6.70 12.30
C ARG A 463 1.92 -5.32 12.71
N ASP A 464 2.24 -4.88 13.95
CA ASP A 464 1.88 -3.55 14.45
C ASP A 464 2.46 -2.46 13.56
N PHE A 465 3.71 -2.63 13.12
CA PHE A 465 4.37 -1.67 12.22
C PHE A 465 3.64 -1.56 10.88
N LEU A 466 3.27 -2.70 10.28
CA LEU A 466 2.56 -2.74 8.98
C LEU A 466 1.12 -2.22 9.08
N LEU A 467 0.47 -2.42 10.22
CA LEU A 467 -0.92 -2.00 10.46
C LEU A 467 -1.05 -0.59 11.02
N ALA A 468 0.04 0.02 11.49
CA ALA A 468 0.01 1.41 11.97
C ALA A 468 -0.45 2.35 10.86
N GLU A 469 -1.25 3.34 11.19
CA GLU A 469 -1.70 4.34 10.21
C GLU A 469 -0.55 5.29 9.86
N GLU A 470 0.20 5.75 10.87
CA GLU A 470 1.35 6.63 10.69
C GLU A 470 2.53 6.18 11.55
N TRP A 471 3.73 6.43 11.04
CA TRP A 471 4.98 6.16 11.78
C TRP A 471 5.63 7.44 12.32
N ASN A 472 5.32 8.57 11.74
CA ASN A 472 5.88 9.87 12.10
C ASN A 472 5.01 10.68 13.06
N UNK A 473 4.13 10.15 13.47
CA UNK A 473 3.28 10.76 14.21
C UNK A 473 3.91 11.19 15.37
N ASN A 474 4.45 12.22 15.36
CA ASN A 474 4.23 12.98 16.55
C ASN A 474 2.71 12.91 16.70
N VAL A 475 2.26 12.20 17.70
CA VAL A 475 0.81 11.97 17.84
C VAL A 475 0.15 13.35 18.04
N LEU A 476 -0.19 13.98 16.93
CA LEU A 476 -1.21 15.00 16.93
C LEU A 476 -2.50 14.23 17.17
N LEU A 477 -2.99 14.25 18.39
CA LEU A 477 -4.31 13.71 18.71
C LEU A 477 -5.29 14.32 17.72
N SER A 478 -6.08 13.50 17.04
CA SER A 478 -7.12 14.02 16.15
C SER A 478 -8.06 14.92 16.96
N PRO A 479 -8.71 15.90 16.33
CA PRO A 479 -9.72 16.69 17.03
C PRO A 479 -10.79 15.83 17.72
N GLU A 480 -11.09 14.66 17.16
CA GLU A 480 -12.06 13.70 17.73
C GLU A 480 -11.50 13.01 18.98
N ASP A 481 -10.22 12.62 18.97
CA ASP A 481 -9.56 12.03 20.13
C ASP A 481 -9.40 13.08 21.25
N MET A 482 -9.10 14.32 20.87
CA MET A 482 -9.07 15.46 21.78
C MET A 482 -10.44 15.70 22.41
N GLN A 483 -11.51 15.64 21.62
CA GLN A 483 -12.87 15.80 22.07
C GLN A 483 -13.28 14.69 23.05
N LYS A 484 -12.89 13.45 22.78
CA LYS A 484 -13.08 12.30 23.70
C LYS A 484 -12.30 12.47 25.00
N PHE A 485 -11.07 12.96 24.91
CA PHE A 485 -10.22 13.23 26.08
C PHE A 485 -10.87 14.26 27.01
N PHE A 486 -11.48 15.32 26.43
CA PHE A 486 -12.12 16.40 27.19
C PHE A 486 -13.61 16.16 27.49
N GLN A 487 -14.25 15.11 26.94
CA GLN A 487 -15.60 14.73 27.33
C GLN A 487 -15.61 14.17 28.76
N CYS A 488 -15.92 15.04 29.73
CA CYS A 488 -16.20 14.62 31.09
C CYS A 488 -17.50 13.80 31.10
N ARG A 489 -17.44 12.56 31.47
CA ARG A 489 -18.64 11.80 31.81
C ARG A 489 -19.14 12.26 33.19
N GLU A 490 -20.22 13.01 33.18
CA GLU A 490 -20.95 13.28 34.45
C GLU A 490 -21.64 12.00 34.92
N UNK A 491 -21.17 11.48 35.66
CA UNK A 491 -21.77 10.54 36.20
C UNK A 491 -22.63 11.05 37.13
N LYS A 492 -23.76 11.13 36.89
CA LYS A 492 -24.86 11.35 37.82
C LYS A 492 -24.95 10.20 38.81
N ASN A 493 -24.18 10.30 39.85
CA ASN A 493 -24.48 9.53 41.05
C ASN A 493 -25.21 10.43 42.02
N ASN A 494 -26.30 9.92 42.56
CA ASN A 494 -27.21 10.57 43.51
C ASN A 494 -26.48 11.36 44.60
N GLY A 495 -26.42 12.68 44.46
CA GLY A 495 -26.30 13.62 45.59
C GLY A 495 -24.91 13.88 46.17
N ALA A 496 -23.82 13.51 45.56
CA ALA A 496 -22.51 13.87 46.11
C ALA A 496 -21.42 14.00 45.01
N UNK A 497 -20.63 15.04 45.09
CA UNK A 497 -19.68 15.34 44.39
C UNK A 497 -19.52 14.92 43.08
N HIS A 498 -19.22 15.77 42.42
CA HIS A 498 -18.87 15.54 41.05
C HIS A 498 -17.46 14.91 40.90
N ASN A 499 -17.37 13.60 40.79
CA ASN A 499 -16.11 12.96 40.38
C ASN A 499 -16.02 13.03 38.86
N LYS A 500 -15.11 13.84 38.33
CA LYS A 500 -14.76 13.89 36.93
C LYS A 500 -13.76 12.77 36.61
N TYR A 501 -14.18 11.79 35.83
CA TYR A 501 -13.28 10.73 35.35
C TYR A 501 -12.76 11.11 33.96
N TYR A 502 -11.46 11.09 33.79
CA TYR A 502 -10.80 11.26 32.50
C TYR A 502 -10.46 9.89 31.91
N ASP A 503 -10.51 9.77 30.60
CA ASP A 503 -10.08 8.53 29.93
C ASP A 503 -8.55 8.39 30.03
N MET A 504 -8.12 7.63 31.01
CA MET A 504 -6.70 7.42 31.32
C MET A 504 -5.94 6.70 30.18
N SER A 505 -6.64 6.02 29.27
CA SER A 505 -5.97 5.32 28.16
C SER A 505 -5.36 6.32 27.16
N VAL A 506 -6.03 7.43 26.91
CA VAL A 506 -5.52 8.51 26.05
C VAL A 506 -4.39 9.27 26.76
N PHE A 507 -4.54 9.53 28.04
CA PHE A 507 -3.53 10.20 28.86
C PHE A 507 -2.23 9.38 28.93
N ASN A 508 -2.33 8.08 29.19
CA ASN A 508 -1.18 7.17 29.21
C ASN A 508 -0.48 7.14 27.83
N ARG A 509 -1.25 7.14 26.75
CA ARG A 509 -0.70 7.18 25.39
C ARG A 509 0.09 8.48 25.12
N CYS A 510 -0.39 9.61 25.66
CA CYS A 510 0.33 10.90 25.56
C CYS A 510 1.63 10.90 26.38
N ILE A 511 1.63 10.30 27.56
CA ILE A 511 2.83 10.16 28.41
C ILE A 511 3.86 9.24 27.72
N GLU A 512 3.42 8.12 27.19
CA GLU A 512 4.28 7.16 26.49
C GLU A 512 4.96 7.76 25.25
N THR A 513 4.33 8.75 24.62
CA THR A 513 4.88 9.43 23.44
C THR A 513 5.77 10.63 23.77
N GLY A 514 5.86 11.04 25.04
CA GLY A 514 6.72 12.15 25.48
C GLY A 514 6.24 13.55 25.06
N ASN A 515 5.01 13.70 24.60
CA ASN A 515 4.47 14.98 24.07
C ASN A 515 3.71 15.78 25.13
N VAL A 516 4.39 16.08 26.24
CA VAL A 516 3.82 16.88 27.34
C VAL A 516 3.51 18.33 26.88
N LEU A 517 4.28 18.86 25.95
CA LEU A 517 4.11 20.24 25.46
C LEU A 517 2.78 20.41 24.70
N LEU A 518 2.37 19.41 23.96
CA LEU A 518 1.12 19.45 23.18
C LEU A 518 -0.12 19.46 24.09
N ILE A 519 -0.05 18.77 25.22
CA ILE A 519 -1.13 18.77 26.22
C ILE A 519 -1.32 20.20 26.78
N LEU A 520 -0.24 20.91 27.03
CA LEU A 520 -0.28 22.29 27.54
C LEU A 520 -0.84 23.27 26.51
N GLU A 521 -0.44 23.19 25.27
CA GLU A 521 -0.93 24.06 24.20
C GLU A 521 -2.44 23.84 23.97
N CYS A 522 -2.88 22.60 23.92
CA CYS A 522 -4.29 22.26 23.75
C CYS A 522 -5.14 22.68 24.97
N TRP A 523 -4.57 22.63 26.16
CA TRP A 523 -5.26 23.06 27.37
C TRP A 523 -5.49 24.57 27.39
N GLN A 524 -4.53 25.34 26.87
CA GLN A 524 -4.65 26.80 26.74
C GLN A 524 -5.76 27.20 25.75
N ASP A 525 -5.93 26.45 24.67
CA ASP A 525 -6.99 26.72 23.68
C ASP A 525 -8.39 26.41 24.20
N VAL A 526 -8.52 25.42 25.07
CA VAL A 526 -9.82 25.00 25.64
C VAL A 526 -10.21 25.84 26.87
N HIS A 527 -9.22 26.36 27.59
CA HIS A 527 -9.45 27.15 28.81
C HIS A 527 -8.66 28.48 28.79
N PRO A 528 -9.13 29.47 28.02
CA PRO A 528 -8.39 30.73 27.87
C PRO A 528 -8.16 31.50 29.20
N ALA A 529 -8.97 31.23 30.23
CA ALA A 529 -8.85 31.88 31.55
C ALA A 529 -7.59 31.42 32.32
N LEU A 530 -6.91 30.37 31.87
CA LEU A 530 -5.74 29.80 32.54
C LEU A 530 -4.40 30.32 31.98
N VAL A 531 -4.44 31.15 30.93
CA VAL A 531 -3.25 31.66 30.19
C VAL A 531 -2.34 32.54 31.07
N SER A 532 -2.84 33.03 32.22
CA SER A 532 -2.09 33.95 33.08
C SER A 532 -1.36 33.29 34.24
N ILE A 533 -1.43 31.97 34.38
CA ILE A 533 -0.81 31.27 35.51
C ILE A 533 0.46 30.58 35.07
N PRO A 534 1.64 30.91 35.62
CA PRO A 534 2.87 30.20 35.30
C PRO A 534 2.84 28.82 35.98
N VAL A 535 2.49 27.79 35.22
CA VAL A 535 2.48 26.40 35.68
C VAL A 535 3.87 25.83 35.43
N LYS A 536 4.56 25.43 36.49
CA LYS A 536 5.84 24.76 36.44
C LYS A 536 5.61 23.26 36.65
N TRP A 537 5.96 22.45 35.67
CA TRP A 537 5.84 21.00 35.71
C TRP A 537 7.20 20.37 36.01
N GLU A 538 7.26 19.52 37.03
CA GLU A 538 8.48 18.74 37.33
C GLU A 538 8.21 17.24 37.17
N TYR A 539 9.12 16.58 36.46
CA TYR A 539 9.08 15.14 36.18
C TYR A 539 9.98 14.43 37.21
N SER A 540 9.42 13.60 38.06
CA SER A 540 10.14 13.11 39.24
C SER A 540 10.29 11.59 39.37
N SER A 541 9.99 10.77 38.37
CA SER A 541 10.33 9.33 38.41
C SER A 541 10.08 8.62 37.09
N PRO A 542 10.67 7.43 36.89
CA PRO A 542 10.40 6.64 35.67
C PRO A 542 8.94 6.12 35.56
N TYR A 543 8.13 6.30 36.60
CA TYR A 543 6.71 5.93 36.59
C TYR A 543 5.76 7.15 36.55
N GLY A 544 6.27 8.32 36.24
CA GLY A 544 5.54 9.48 35.78
C GLY A 544 4.47 10.11 36.68
N LEU A 545 4.88 10.78 37.75
CA LEU A 545 3.99 11.70 38.45
C LEU A 545 4.25 13.14 37.97
N LEU A 546 3.22 13.74 37.41
CA LEU A 546 3.22 15.15 37.02
C LEU A 546 2.60 15.99 38.12
N TYR A 547 3.34 16.92 38.72
CA TYR A 547 2.87 17.85 39.71
C TYR A 547 2.75 19.26 39.11
N ALA A 548 1.63 19.89 39.33
CA ALA A 548 1.51 21.33 39.13
C ALA A 548 1.98 22.04 40.39
N LEU A 549 3.03 22.83 40.29
CA LEU A 549 3.48 23.68 41.40
C LEU A 549 2.61 24.95 41.45
N ASN A 550 1.97 25.14 42.58
CA ASN A 550 0.98 26.22 42.88
C ASN A 550 -0.32 26.10 42.07
N PRO A 551 -1.08 25.02 42.23
CA PRO A 551 -2.42 24.99 41.68
C PRO A 551 -3.33 26.01 42.36
N PRO A 552 -4.24 26.68 41.66
CA PRO A 552 -5.38 27.32 42.31
C PRO A 552 -6.16 26.25 43.10
N ASP A 553 -6.85 26.65 44.16
CA ASP A 553 -7.57 25.75 45.08
C ASP A 553 -8.55 24.77 44.38
N ASP A 554 -8.84 24.97 43.09
CA ASP A 554 -9.78 24.18 42.30
C ASP A 554 -9.12 23.17 41.35
N VAL A 555 -7.77 23.03 41.34
CA VAL A 555 -7.08 22.10 40.42
C VAL A 555 -6.76 20.80 41.19
N MET A 556 -7.30 19.71 40.72
CA MET A 556 -7.16 18.38 41.30
C MET A 556 -5.72 17.86 41.33
N GLN A 557 -5.33 17.34 42.50
CA GLN A 557 -4.11 16.53 42.65
C GLN A 557 -4.34 15.14 42.03
N PHE A 558 -3.46 14.73 41.18
CA PHE A 558 -3.47 13.36 40.65
C PHE A 558 -2.61 12.48 41.55
N GLU A 559 -3.26 11.69 42.41
CA GLU A 559 -2.56 10.62 43.11
C GLU A 559 -2.63 9.33 42.33
N ASN A 560 -1.48 8.79 42.00
CA ASN A 560 -1.38 7.46 41.43
C ASN A 560 -1.43 6.44 42.56
N ASN A 561 -2.60 5.87 42.82
CA ASN A 561 -2.72 4.72 43.71
C ASN A 561 -2.26 3.48 42.95
N GLY A 562 -0.95 3.36 42.76
CA GLY A 562 -0.36 2.17 42.20
C GLY A 562 -0.33 1.04 43.20
N ALA A 563 -1.01 -0.06 42.91
CA ALA A 563 -0.68 -1.34 43.48
C ALA A 563 0.34 -2.02 42.57
#